data_1e00ce8cf9088f340e9eed4ab605485a
#
_entry.id   1e00ce8cf9088f340e9eed4ab605485a
#
_cell.length_a   1.000
_cell.length_b   1.000
_cell.length_c   1.000
_cell.angle_alpha   90.00
_cell.angle_beta   90.00
_cell.angle_gamma   90.00
#
_symmetry.space_group_name_H-M   'P 1'
#
loop_
_entity.id
_entity.type
_entity.pdbx_description
1 polymer ?
#
loop_
_entity_poly.entity_id
_entity_poly.type
_entity_poly.pdbx_seq_one_letter_code
_entity_poly.pdbx_strand_id
1 'polypeptide(L)' 'MKALCTLTIEFESPEKAKKVLRSIQTDDHGFVKSKQSGKTLEAVVESASIASLLHTLDDYLACVSVADDIVNK' A
#
# COMPACT_ATOMS: atom_id res chain seq x y z
N MET A 1 -6.71 10.38 19.88
CA MET A 1 -7.44 10.18 18.62
C MET A 1 -6.77 9.08 17.80
N LYS A 2 -7.55 8.29 17.14
CA LYS A 2 -7.04 7.22 16.26
C LYS A 2 -7.65 7.42 14.88
N ALA A 3 -6.81 7.58 13.88
CA ALA A 3 -7.23 7.76 12.50
C ALA A 3 -6.93 6.49 11.69
N LEU A 4 -7.91 6.01 10.93
CA LEU A 4 -7.80 4.83 10.08
C LEU A 4 -8.17 5.19 8.66
N CYS A 5 -7.42 4.64 7.71
CA CYS A 5 -7.73 4.78 6.30
C CYS A 5 -7.60 3.42 5.62
N THR A 6 -8.58 3.05 4.81
CA THR A 6 -8.53 1.84 4.00
C THR A 6 -8.37 2.22 2.55
N LEU A 7 -7.37 1.63 1.90
CA LEU A 7 -7.04 1.91 0.51
C LEU A 7 -7.20 0.63 -0.31
N THR A 8 -7.83 0.74 -1.47
CA THR A 8 -7.99 -0.38 -2.38
C THR A 8 -7.43 0.01 -3.75
N ILE A 9 -6.51 -0.81 -4.26
CA ILE A 9 -5.88 -0.57 -5.56
C ILE A 9 -6.08 -1.80 -6.43
N GLU A 10 -6.63 -1.62 -7.63
CA GLU A 10 -6.83 -2.69 -8.59
C GLU A 10 -5.72 -2.67 -9.63
N PHE A 11 -5.11 -3.83 -9.85
CA PHE A 11 -4.07 -4.02 -10.87
C PHE A 11 -4.64 -4.78 -12.08
N GLU A 12 -3.84 -4.89 -13.13
CA GLU A 12 -4.26 -5.58 -14.35
C GLU A 12 -4.36 -7.09 -14.17
N SER A 13 -3.58 -7.64 -13.24
CA SER A 13 -3.54 -9.08 -13.01
C SER A 13 -3.21 -9.39 -11.56
N PRO A 14 -3.59 -10.59 -11.07
CA PRO A 14 -3.21 -11.03 -9.73
C PRO A 14 -1.69 -11.11 -9.54
N GLU A 15 -0.97 -11.46 -10.59
CA GLU A 15 0.50 -11.54 -10.53
C GLU A 15 1.13 -10.19 -10.27
N LYS A 16 0.64 -9.13 -10.92
CA LYS A 16 1.12 -7.77 -10.68
C LYS A 16 0.84 -7.33 -9.25
N ALA A 17 -0.36 -7.57 -8.77
CA ALA A 17 -0.73 -7.23 -7.40
C ALA A 17 0.19 -7.93 -6.40
N LYS A 18 0.48 -9.20 -6.62
CA LYS A 18 1.36 -9.98 -5.76
C LYS A 18 2.78 -9.45 -5.78
N LYS A 19 3.30 -9.11 -6.95
CA LYS A 19 4.66 -8.58 -7.09
C LYS A 19 4.81 -7.22 -6.42
N VAL A 20 3.81 -6.35 -6.58
CA VAL A 20 3.80 -5.05 -5.93
C VAL A 20 3.74 -5.21 -4.42
N LEU A 21 2.89 -6.10 -3.91
CA LEU A 21 2.78 -6.37 -2.48
C LEU A 21 4.11 -6.84 -1.91
N ARG A 22 4.80 -7.74 -2.59
CA ARG A 22 6.12 -8.23 -2.16
C ARG A 22 7.14 -7.10 -2.08
N SER A 23 7.13 -6.21 -3.07
CA SER A 23 8.07 -5.09 -3.10
C SER A 23 7.83 -4.13 -1.94
N ILE A 24 6.57 -3.93 -1.56
CA ILE A 24 6.20 -3.03 -0.47
C ILE A 24 6.51 -3.64 0.90
N GLN A 25 6.33 -4.95 1.05
CA GLN A 25 6.52 -5.64 2.33
C GLN A 25 7.96 -5.59 2.83
N THR A 26 8.93 -5.38 1.94
CA THR A 26 10.32 -5.25 2.37
C THR A 26 10.59 -3.94 3.12
N ASP A 27 9.74 -2.94 2.91
CA ASP A 27 9.81 -1.64 3.60
C ASP A 27 8.68 -1.54 4.61
N ASP A 28 8.58 -2.52 5.49
CA ASP A 28 7.48 -2.61 6.43
C ASP A 28 7.42 -1.41 7.38
N HIS A 29 6.45 -0.57 7.14
CA HIS A 29 6.09 0.51 8.05
C HIS A 29 5.06 -0.07 9.03
N GLY A 30 5.43 -0.23 10.28
CA GLY A 30 4.63 -0.91 11.29
C GLY A 30 3.18 -0.43 11.44
N PHE A 31 2.79 0.63 10.76
CA PHE A 31 1.43 1.20 10.82
C PHE A 31 0.58 0.90 9.60
N VAL A 32 1.11 0.14 8.65
CA VAL A 32 0.41 -0.20 7.42
C VAL A 32 0.29 -1.71 7.30
N LYS A 33 -0.95 -2.18 7.14
CA LYS A 33 -1.21 -3.60 6.90
C LYS A 33 -1.74 -3.75 5.48
N SER A 34 -1.06 -4.57 4.70
CA SER A 34 -1.42 -4.79 3.30
C SER A 34 -1.77 -6.25 3.06
N LYS A 35 -2.76 -6.48 2.19
CA LYS A 35 -3.09 -7.84 1.75
C LYS A 35 -3.53 -7.80 0.30
N GLN A 36 -3.41 -8.94 -0.37
CA GLN A 36 -3.84 -9.11 -1.75
C GLN A 36 -5.09 -9.99 -1.80
N SER A 37 -6.02 -9.60 -2.66
CA SER A 37 -7.20 -10.40 -2.96
C SER A 37 -7.40 -10.38 -4.47
N GLY A 38 -7.01 -11.47 -5.16
CA GLY A 38 -7.03 -11.51 -6.62
C GLY A 38 -6.11 -10.44 -7.19
N LYS A 39 -6.65 -9.59 -8.06
CA LYS A 39 -5.88 -8.50 -8.66
C LYS A 39 -5.96 -7.20 -7.86
N THR A 40 -6.50 -7.26 -6.66
CA THR A 40 -6.72 -6.10 -5.79
C THR A 40 -5.76 -6.12 -4.61
N LEU A 41 -5.14 -4.99 -4.34
CA LEU A 41 -4.31 -4.78 -3.16
C LEU A 41 -5.11 -3.91 -2.19
N GLU A 42 -5.27 -4.40 -0.95
CA GLU A 42 -5.94 -3.66 0.11
C GLU A 42 -4.93 -3.28 1.18
N ALA A 43 -4.99 -2.05 1.63
CA ALA A 43 -4.12 -1.57 2.69
C ALA A 43 -4.92 -0.82 3.73
N VAL A 44 -4.57 -1.03 4.99
CA VAL A 44 -5.15 -0.29 6.11
C VAL A 44 -4.02 0.48 6.77
N VAL A 45 -4.19 1.78 6.86
CA VAL A 45 -3.21 2.68 7.48
C VAL A 45 -3.81 3.22 8.77
N GLU A 46 -3.05 3.13 9.86
CA GLU A 46 -3.47 3.62 11.17
C GLU A 46 -2.48 4.65 11.69
N SER A 47 -2.99 5.71 12.28
CA SER A 47 -2.14 6.74 12.86
C SER A 47 -2.84 7.43 14.04
N ALA A 48 -2.03 8.09 14.89
CA ALA A 48 -2.53 8.82 16.03
C ALA A 48 -3.09 10.19 15.66
N SER A 49 -2.82 10.69 14.46
CA SER A 49 -3.33 11.98 14.00
C SER A 49 -3.61 11.96 12.50
N ILE A 50 -4.48 12.87 12.05
CA ILE A 50 -4.82 12.99 10.63
C ILE A 50 -3.60 13.42 9.82
N ALA A 51 -2.80 14.33 10.34
CA ALA A 51 -1.59 14.80 9.66
C ALA A 51 -0.60 13.66 9.43
N SER A 52 -0.35 12.84 10.47
CA SER A 52 0.52 11.67 10.35
C SER A 52 -0.06 10.63 9.40
N LEU A 53 -1.38 10.45 9.43
CA LEU A 53 -2.07 9.52 8.54
C LEU A 53 -1.84 9.90 7.07
N LEU A 54 -2.03 11.17 6.75
CA LEU A 54 -1.83 11.67 5.38
C LEU A 54 -0.40 11.52 4.93
N HIS A 55 0.55 11.79 5.81
CA HIS A 55 1.95 11.64 5.51
C HIS A 55 2.33 10.18 5.22
N THR A 56 1.86 9.26 6.07
CA THR A 56 2.08 7.82 5.88
C THR A 56 1.44 7.32 4.59
N LEU A 57 0.24 7.82 4.29
CA LEU A 57 -0.48 7.44 3.08
C LEU A 57 0.26 7.93 1.83
N ASP A 58 0.77 9.15 1.85
CA ASP A 58 1.57 9.67 0.74
C ASP A 58 2.81 8.81 0.49
N ASP A 59 3.53 8.45 1.56
CA ASP A 59 4.71 7.58 1.45
C ASP A 59 4.34 6.22 0.89
N TYR A 60 3.24 5.64 1.37
CA TYR A 60 2.76 4.35 0.89
C TYR A 60 2.42 4.39 -0.60
N LEU A 61 1.69 5.41 -1.02
CA LEU A 61 1.30 5.56 -2.43
C LEU A 61 2.53 5.77 -3.32
N ALA A 62 3.51 6.51 -2.84
CA ALA A 62 4.77 6.69 -3.58
C ALA A 62 5.48 5.35 -3.76
N CYS A 63 5.54 4.52 -2.71
CA CYS A 63 6.15 3.20 -2.79
C CYS A 63 5.40 2.29 -3.76
N VAL A 64 4.07 2.32 -3.74
CA VAL A 64 3.24 1.54 -4.67
C VAL A 64 3.50 1.97 -6.11
N SER A 65 3.57 3.27 -6.35
CA SER A 65 3.82 3.81 -7.69
C SER A 65 5.17 3.36 -8.24
N VAL A 66 6.21 3.43 -7.42
CA VAL A 66 7.56 2.98 -7.82
C VAL A 66 7.57 1.48 -8.08
N ALA A 67 6.95 0.69 -7.21
CA ALA A 67 6.88 -0.76 -7.38
C ALA A 67 6.13 -1.14 -8.64
N ASP A 68 5.02 -0.45 -8.93
CA ASP A 68 4.25 -0.69 -10.15
C ASP A 68 5.07 -0.40 -11.41
N ASP A 69 5.83 0.71 -11.42
CA ASP A 69 6.71 1.05 -12.53
C ASP A 69 7.77 -0.03 -12.77
N ILE A 70 8.36 -0.55 -11.70
CA ILE A 70 9.37 -1.60 -11.81
C ILE A 70 8.77 -2.88 -12.39
N VAL A 71 7.58 -3.26 -11.93
CA VAL A 71 6.89 -4.48 -12.37
C VAL A 71 6.45 -4.37 -13.83
N ASN A 72 6.13 -3.18 -14.31
CA ASN A 72 5.67 -2.95 -15.67
C ASN A 72 6.79 -2.91 -16.72
N LYS A 73 8.03 -2.94 -16.29
CA LYS A 73 9.18 -2.98 -17.20
C LYS A 73 9.65 -4.43 -17.49
#